data_a0808bb03d9c6b33c7a8eeb5f065e1ed
#
_entry.id   a0808bb03d9c6b33c7a8eeb5f065e1ed
#
_cell.length_a   1.000
_cell.length_b   1.000
_cell.length_c   1.000
_cell.angle_alpha   90.00
_cell.angle_beta   90.00
_cell.angle_gamma   90.00
#
_symmetry.space_group_name_H-M   'P 1'
#
loop_
_entity.id
_entity.type
_entity.pdbx_description
1 polymer ?
#
loop_
_entity_poly.entity_id
_entity_poly.type
_entity_poly.pdbx_seq_one_letter_code
_entity_poly.pdbx_strand_id
1 'polypeptide(L)'
;MADTMKFDLVSPERRLVSGQATAVQIPGADGDMTAMPDHAATVTTLRPGILSVDMDGGTQDFVVTGGFAQISAEGTSVLAEEALPKGDVTADFIDERVAKAEAARDAAEGDAVDTAAKRVSDLMALKDAL
;
A
#
# COMPACT_ATOMS: atom_id res chain seq x y z
N MET A 1 8.64 22.60 15.72
CA MET A 1 9.09 21.28 15.25
C MET A 1 7.88 20.43 14.87
N ALA A 2 7.94 19.79 13.74
CA ALA A 2 6.91 18.84 13.41
C ALA A 2 7.07 17.58 14.27
N ASP A 3 5.99 17.09 14.82
CA ASP A 3 6.00 15.82 15.51
C ASP A 3 6.22 14.70 14.51
N THR A 4 6.92 13.67 14.94
CA THR A 4 7.16 12.49 14.12
C THR A 4 6.65 11.24 14.82
N MET A 5 6.46 10.19 14.02
CA MET A 5 6.11 8.87 14.51
C MET A 5 7.04 7.85 13.89
N LYS A 6 7.19 6.72 14.55
CA LYS A 6 7.94 5.62 13.97
C LYS A 6 7.16 5.07 12.78
N PHE A 7 7.87 4.78 11.69
CA PHE A 7 7.28 4.19 10.49
C PHE A 7 8.13 3.04 9.99
N ASP A 8 7.49 1.93 9.71
CA ASP A 8 8.11 0.75 9.09
C ASP A 8 7.27 0.29 7.91
N LEU A 9 7.93 0.03 6.79
CA LEU A 9 7.33 -0.64 5.63
C LEU A 9 8.11 -1.92 5.36
N VAL A 10 7.41 -3.04 5.44
CA VAL A 10 8.02 -4.37 5.37
C VAL A 10 7.24 -5.23 4.38
N SER A 11 7.95 -5.98 3.55
CA SER A 11 7.40 -7.08 2.77
C SER A 11 8.03 -8.38 3.26
N PRO A 12 7.50 -9.57 2.86
CA PRO A 12 8.09 -10.83 3.28
C PRO A 12 9.58 -10.96 2.93
N GLU A 13 10.01 -10.28 1.86
CA GLU A 13 11.39 -10.40 1.37
C GLU A 13 12.35 -9.43 2.05
N ARG A 14 11.86 -8.25 2.47
CA ARG A 14 12.76 -7.24 3.03
C ARG A 14 12.01 -6.12 3.75
N ARG A 15 12.76 -5.39 4.57
CA ARG A 15 12.32 -4.12 5.14
C ARG A 15 12.73 -3.00 4.17
N LEU A 16 11.77 -2.24 3.66
CA LEU A 16 12.02 -1.17 2.71
C LEU A 16 12.32 0.16 3.39
N VAL A 17 11.60 0.47 4.46
CA VAL A 17 11.74 1.73 5.19
C VAL A 17 11.62 1.46 6.68
N SER A 18 12.48 2.14 7.44
CA SER A 18 12.37 2.19 8.90
C SER A 18 12.91 3.53 9.35
N GLY A 19 12.10 4.33 10.02
CA GLY A 19 12.51 5.65 10.47
C GLY A 19 11.37 6.47 11.03
N GLN A 20 11.57 7.78 11.07
CA GLN A 20 10.59 8.73 11.61
C GLN A 20 9.87 9.42 10.47
N ALA A 21 8.55 9.45 10.53
CA ALA A 21 7.71 10.07 9.51
C ALA A 21 6.79 11.11 10.14
N THR A 22 6.46 12.16 9.37
CA THR A 22 5.49 13.17 9.78
C THR A 22 4.09 12.83 9.30
N ALA A 23 3.97 12.10 8.20
CA ALA A 23 2.69 11.66 7.66
C ALA A 23 2.91 10.48 6.70
N VAL A 24 1.93 9.59 6.62
CA VAL A 24 1.93 8.49 5.67
C VAL A 24 0.56 8.45 5.01
N GLN A 25 0.54 8.53 3.67
CA GLN A 25 -0.69 8.36 2.90
C GLN A 25 -0.81 6.90 2.50
N ILE A 26 -1.90 6.27 2.92
CA ILE A 26 -2.08 4.83 2.85
C ILE A 26 -3.25 4.51 1.91
N PRO A 27 -3.04 3.62 0.90
CA PRO A 27 -4.13 3.18 0.02
C PRO A 27 -4.95 2.10 0.72
N GLY A 28 -5.88 2.52 1.57
CA GLY A 28 -6.77 1.60 2.27
C GLY A 28 -7.79 0.95 1.33
N ALA A 29 -8.25 -0.25 1.69
CA ALA A 29 -9.23 -0.98 0.88
C ALA A 29 -10.53 -0.20 0.71
N ASP A 30 -10.93 0.55 1.73
CA ASP A 30 -12.16 1.35 1.74
C ASP A 30 -11.95 2.80 1.35
N GLY A 31 -10.72 3.19 1.04
CA GLY A 31 -10.37 4.55 0.64
C GLY A 31 -9.02 4.97 1.19
N ASP A 32 -8.50 6.06 0.65
CA ASP A 32 -7.24 6.61 1.10
C ASP A 32 -7.35 7.15 2.52
N MET A 33 -6.28 6.97 3.29
CA MET A 33 -6.21 7.54 4.62
C MET A 33 -4.82 8.11 4.88
N THR A 34 -4.74 9.05 5.79
CA THR A 34 -3.46 9.65 6.18
C THR A 34 -3.21 9.37 7.66
N ALA A 35 -2.09 8.70 7.93
CA ALA A 35 -1.64 8.48 9.31
C ALA A 35 -0.67 9.59 9.71
N MET A 36 -0.91 10.19 10.86
CA MET A 36 -0.09 11.23 11.43
C MET A 36 0.25 10.88 12.88
N PRO A 37 1.24 11.53 13.50
CA PRO A 37 1.54 11.28 14.91
C PRO A 37 0.28 11.43 15.78
N ASP A 38 0.18 10.61 16.80
CA ASP A 38 -0.97 10.58 17.74
C ASP A 38 -2.30 10.15 17.12
N HIS A 39 -2.25 9.49 15.96
CA HIS A 39 -3.46 8.95 15.33
C HIS A 39 -4.09 7.88 16.22
N ALA A 40 -5.41 7.81 16.22
CA ALA A 40 -6.13 6.76 16.94
C ALA A 40 -5.76 5.38 16.39
N ALA A 41 -5.70 4.39 17.27
CA ALA A 41 -5.36 3.02 16.88
C ALA A 41 -6.32 2.51 15.80
N THR A 42 -5.77 2.04 14.69
CA THR A 42 -6.54 1.59 13.53
C THR A 42 -5.77 0.48 12.83
N VAL A 43 -6.51 -0.53 12.36
CA VAL A 43 -5.96 -1.54 11.46
C VAL A 43 -6.79 -1.49 10.18
N THR A 44 -6.13 -1.41 9.04
CA THR A 44 -6.80 -1.37 7.75
C THR A 44 -6.12 -2.29 6.75
N THR A 45 -6.92 -2.89 5.87
CA THR A 45 -6.41 -3.67 4.75
C THR A 45 -6.04 -2.71 3.63
N LEU A 46 -4.99 -3.05 2.89
CA LEU A 46 -4.52 -2.26 1.76
C LEU A 46 -5.12 -2.78 0.46
N ARG A 47 -5.42 -1.83 -0.44
CA ARG A 47 -5.63 -2.16 -1.85
C ARG A 47 -4.33 -1.95 -2.62
N PRO A 48 -4.15 -2.53 -3.82
CA PRO A 48 -3.03 -2.15 -4.67
C PRO A 48 -3.05 -0.64 -4.91
N GLY A 49 -1.94 0.02 -4.62
CA GLY A 49 -1.88 1.47 -4.73
C GLY A 49 -0.52 2.05 -4.41
N ILE A 50 -0.47 3.36 -4.31
CA ILE A 50 0.75 4.10 -3.99
C ILE A 50 0.70 4.54 -2.53
N LEU A 51 1.73 4.18 -1.78
CA LEU A 51 1.91 4.60 -0.40
C LEU A 51 2.97 5.70 -0.38
N SER A 52 2.63 6.87 0.17
CA SER A 52 3.53 8.01 0.22
C SER A 52 3.91 8.32 1.67
N VAL A 53 5.19 8.45 1.93
CA VAL A 53 5.73 8.70 3.27
C VAL A 53 6.45 10.04 3.30
N ASP A 54 6.00 10.93 4.16
CA ASP A 54 6.69 12.20 4.39
C ASP A 54 7.68 12.02 5.54
N MET A 55 8.95 12.09 5.22
CA MET A 55 10.04 11.95 6.17
C MET A 55 10.92 13.19 6.13
N ASP A 56 11.79 13.31 7.11
CA ASP A 56 12.82 14.34 7.08
C ASP A 56 13.67 14.12 5.82
N GLY A 57 13.76 15.14 4.98
CA GLY A 57 14.45 15.03 3.71
C GLY A 57 13.55 14.84 2.49
N GLY A 58 12.25 14.69 2.66
CA GLY A 58 11.30 14.67 1.56
C GLY A 58 10.29 13.53 1.59
N THR A 59 9.56 13.42 0.52
CA THR A 59 8.51 12.40 0.35
C THR A 59 9.07 11.23 -0.46
N GLN A 60 8.78 10.02 -0.01
CA GLN A 60 9.12 8.78 -0.73
C GLN A 60 7.83 8.05 -1.10
N ASP A 61 7.75 7.59 -2.33
CA ASP A 61 6.59 6.86 -2.85
C ASP A 61 6.94 5.41 -3.11
N PHE A 62 6.04 4.52 -2.70
CA PHE A 62 6.18 3.08 -2.88
C PHE A 62 4.90 2.54 -3.52
N VAL A 63 5.06 1.53 -4.36
CA VAL A 63 3.93 0.76 -4.90
C VAL A 63 3.75 -0.47 -4.02
N VAL A 64 2.53 -0.67 -3.53
CA VAL A 64 2.15 -1.85 -2.74
C VAL A 64 1.03 -2.58 -3.47
N THR A 65 1.02 -3.91 -3.39
CA THR A 65 0.01 -4.72 -4.09
C THR A 65 -1.06 -5.25 -3.16
N GLY A 66 -0.95 -4.97 -1.87
CA GLY A 66 -1.90 -5.41 -0.86
C GLY A 66 -1.19 -5.57 0.47
N GLY A 67 -1.90 -6.06 1.46
CA GLY A 67 -1.41 -6.23 2.81
C GLY A 67 -2.26 -5.48 3.81
N PHE A 68 -1.66 -5.04 4.89
CA PHE A 68 -2.39 -4.25 5.89
C PHE A 68 -1.48 -3.25 6.59
N ALA A 69 -2.11 -2.23 7.18
CA ALA A 69 -1.44 -1.20 7.96
C ALA A 69 -1.99 -1.21 9.37
N GLN A 70 -1.09 -1.06 10.34
CA GLN A 70 -1.44 -0.93 11.75
C GLN A 70 -0.97 0.44 12.22
N ILE A 71 -1.90 1.25 12.68
CA ILE A 71 -1.65 2.63 13.08
C ILE A 71 -1.93 2.76 14.58
N SER A 72 -1.03 3.42 15.29
CA SER A 72 -1.22 3.73 16.70
C SER A 72 -0.63 5.10 17.00
N ALA A 73 -0.83 5.58 18.24
CA ALA A 73 -0.22 6.84 18.67
C ALA A 73 1.31 6.81 18.61
N GLU A 74 1.90 5.62 18.72
CA GLU A 74 3.36 5.45 18.73
C GLU A 74 3.96 5.40 17.33
N GLY A 75 3.19 4.93 16.34
CA GLY A 75 3.72 4.80 15.00
C GLY A 75 2.81 4.00 14.07
N THR A 76 3.32 3.82 12.86
CA THR A 76 2.62 3.14 11.78
C THR A 76 3.51 2.02 11.24
N SER A 77 2.95 0.82 11.14
CA SER A 77 3.61 -0.33 10.52
C SER A 77 2.79 -0.79 9.34
N VAL A 78 3.43 -0.95 8.19
CA VAL A 78 2.79 -1.45 6.98
C VAL A 78 3.45 -2.78 6.62
N LEU A 79 2.62 -3.83 6.53
CA LEU A 79 3.03 -5.16 6.10
C LEU A 79 2.43 -5.39 4.73
N ALA A 80 3.23 -5.16 3.69
CA ALA A 80 2.79 -5.28 2.31
C ALA A 80 3.04 -6.69 1.77
N GLU A 81 2.15 -7.17 0.91
CA GLU A 81 2.38 -8.41 0.17
C GLU A 81 3.59 -8.27 -0.72
N GLU A 82 3.63 -7.20 -1.50
CA GLU A 82 4.76 -6.78 -2.30
C GLU A 82 4.90 -5.27 -2.17
N ALA A 83 6.12 -4.78 -2.14
CA ALA A 83 6.37 -3.35 -2.10
C ALA A 83 7.66 -3.04 -2.85
N LEU A 84 7.63 -1.99 -3.66
CA LEU A 84 8.78 -1.51 -4.44
C LEU A 84 8.78 0.02 -4.40
N PRO A 85 9.96 0.66 -4.39
CA PRO A 85 10.03 2.08 -4.67
C PRO A 85 9.33 2.37 -6.01
N LYS A 86 8.56 3.45 -6.07
CA LYS A 86 7.78 3.77 -7.28
C LYS A 86 8.67 3.84 -8.53
N GLY A 87 9.88 4.37 -8.39
CA GLY A 87 10.82 4.49 -9.51
C GLY A 87 11.34 3.16 -10.04
N ASP A 88 11.22 2.08 -9.27
CA ASP A 88 11.67 0.75 -9.67
C ASP A 88 10.57 -0.09 -10.32
N VAL A 89 9.34 0.42 -10.36
CA VAL A 89 8.21 -0.32 -10.92
C VAL A 89 8.21 -0.19 -12.44
N THR A 90 8.15 -1.35 -13.11
CA THR A 90 8.07 -1.41 -14.58
C THR A 90 6.65 -1.69 -15.02
N ALA A 91 6.35 -1.38 -16.30
CA ALA A 91 5.05 -1.73 -16.89
C ALA A 91 4.82 -3.24 -16.83
N ASP A 92 5.86 -4.03 -17.06
CA ASP A 92 5.77 -5.50 -17.02
C ASP A 92 5.39 -6.00 -15.63
N PHE A 93 5.91 -5.38 -14.58
CA PHE A 93 5.56 -5.74 -13.20
C PHE A 93 4.06 -5.62 -12.98
N ILE A 94 3.48 -4.48 -13.34
CA ILE A 94 2.04 -4.23 -13.16
C ILE A 94 1.22 -5.12 -14.08
N ASP A 95 1.59 -5.25 -15.36
CA ASP A 95 0.86 -6.06 -16.32
C ASP A 95 0.79 -7.52 -15.88
N GLU A 96 1.85 -8.04 -15.30
CA GLU A 96 1.86 -9.41 -14.77
C GLU A 96 0.86 -9.57 -13.62
N ARG A 97 0.77 -8.58 -12.72
CA ARG A 97 -0.18 -8.62 -11.60
C ARG A 97 -1.61 -8.45 -12.09
N VAL A 98 -1.83 -7.61 -13.07
CA VAL A 98 -3.16 -7.47 -13.70
C VAL A 98 -3.59 -8.80 -14.33
N ALA A 99 -2.70 -9.46 -15.08
CA ALA A 99 -3.00 -10.74 -15.72
C ALA A 99 -3.36 -11.81 -14.69
N LYS A 100 -2.62 -11.90 -13.59
CA LYS A 100 -2.91 -12.84 -12.51
C LYS A 100 -4.26 -12.54 -11.85
N ALA A 101 -4.57 -11.27 -11.64
CA ALA A 101 -5.85 -10.87 -11.06
C ALA A 101 -7.02 -11.17 -11.99
N GLU A 102 -6.85 -10.96 -13.29
CA GLU A 102 -7.86 -11.30 -14.28
C GLU A 102 -8.12 -12.81 -14.32
N ALA A 103 -7.06 -13.61 -14.27
CA ALA A 103 -7.18 -15.07 -14.23
C ALA A 103 -7.92 -15.52 -12.95
N ALA A 104 -7.62 -14.91 -11.82
CA ALA A 104 -8.30 -15.20 -10.56
C ALA A 104 -9.78 -14.82 -10.63
N ARG A 105 -10.10 -13.67 -11.24
CA ARG A 105 -11.49 -13.24 -11.45
C ARG A 105 -12.25 -14.24 -12.30
N ASP A 106 -11.65 -14.70 -13.39
CA ASP A 106 -12.30 -15.62 -14.34
C ASP A 106 -12.50 -17.01 -13.71
N ALA A 107 -11.67 -17.39 -12.75
CA ALA A 107 -11.78 -18.65 -12.03
C ALA A 107 -12.67 -18.56 -10.78
N ALA A 108 -13.01 -17.34 -10.33
CA ALA A 108 -13.77 -17.14 -9.12
C ALA A 108 -15.25 -17.50 -9.30
N GLU A 109 -15.87 -17.89 -8.18
CA GLU A 109 -17.29 -18.22 -8.14
C GLU A 109 -17.94 -17.56 -6.93
N GLY A 110 -19.23 -17.24 -7.03
CA GLY A 110 -19.99 -16.66 -5.93
C GLY A 110 -19.46 -15.30 -5.51
N ASP A 111 -19.36 -15.09 -4.21
CA ASP A 111 -18.94 -13.80 -3.65
C ASP A 111 -17.47 -13.46 -3.96
N ALA A 112 -16.65 -14.45 -4.29
CA ALA A 112 -15.26 -14.25 -4.66
C ALA A 112 -15.08 -13.48 -5.96
N VAL A 113 -16.10 -13.48 -6.84
CA VAL A 113 -16.05 -12.74 -8.11
C VAL A 113 -15.90 -11.24 -7.86
N ASP A 114 -16.67 -10.68 -6.93
CA ASP A 114 -16.63 -9.24 -6.64
C ASP A 114 -15.28 -8.81 -6.07
N THR A 115 -14.73 -9.61 -5.17
CA THR A 115 -13.40 -9.34 -4.59
C THR A 115 -12.31 -9.38 -5.66
N ALA A 116 -12.36 -10.39 -6.53
CA ALA A 116 -11.39 -10.52 -7.62
C ALA A 116 -11.52 -9.39 -8.64
N ALA A 117 -12.75 -9.01 -9.00
CA ALA A 117 -12.99 -7.90 -9.91
C ALA A 117 -12.48 -6.57 -9.35
N LYS A 118 -12.67 -6.34 -8.05
CA LYS A 118 -12.16 -5.14 -7.39
C LYS A 118 -10.63 -5.09 -7.45
N ARG A 119 -9.96 -6.20 -7.24
CA ARG A 119 -8.50 -6.25 -7.32
C ARG A 119 -8.00 -5.90 -8.72
N VAL A 120 -8.65 -6.41 -9.77
CA VAL A 120 -8.32 -6.05 -11.15
C VAL A 120 -8.48 -4.54 -11.34
N SER A 121 -9.61 -3.99 -10.92
CA SER A 121 -9.89 -2.56 -11.04
C SER A 121 -8.83 -1.71 -10.31
N ASP A 122 -8.47 -2.10 -9.09
CA ASP A 122 -7.49 -1.39 -8.29
C ASP A 122 -6.09 -1.43 -8.94
N LEU A 123 -5.70 -2.58 -9.50
CA LEU A 123 -4.42 -2.71 -10.19
C LEU A 123 -4.39 -1.90 -11.48
N MET A 124 -5.48 -1.83 -12.21
CA MET A 124 -5.55 -0.99 -13.41
C MET A 124 -5.51 0.49 -13.07
N ALA A 125 -6.16 0.91 -11.99
CA ALA A 125 -6.07 2.28 -11.50
C ALA A 125 -4.64 2.62 -11.08
N LEU A 126 -3.95 1.69 -10.44
CA LEU A 126 -2.55 1.86 -10.08
C LEU A 126 -1.68 2.04 -11.31
N LYS A 127 -1.89 1.23 -12.34
CA LYS A 127 -1.18 1.35 -13.62
C LYS A 127 -1.34 2.74 -14.21
N ASP A 128 -2.56 3.27 -14.21
CA ASP A 128 -2.85 4.59 -14.76
C ASP A 128 -2.20 5.72 -13.94
N ALA A 129 -1.93 5.49 -12.66
CA ALA A 129 -1.30 6.46 -11.77
C ALA A 129 0.23 6.47 -11.87
N LEU A 130 0.81 5.52 -12.57
CA LEU A 130 2.27 5.42 -12.77
C LEU A 130 2.74 6.11 -14.10
#